data_58ccad52363b96c253d4d473a12ff83d
#
_entry.id   58ccad52363b96c253d4d473a12ff83d
#
_cell.length_a   1.000
_cell.length_b   1.000
_cell.length_c   1.000
_cell.angle_alpha   90.00
_cell.angle_beta   90.00
_cell.angle_gamma   90.00
#
_symmetry.space_group_name_H-M   'P 1'
#
loop_
_entity.id
_entity.type
_entity.pdbx_description
1 polymer ?
#
loop_
_entity_poly.entity_id
_entity_poly.type
_entity_poly.pdbx_seq_one_letter_code
_entity_poly.pdbx_strand_id
1 'polypeptide(L)'
;MVIILSDDLQNFNNLYANLAQGSYPKAQVKFPIENVLPSDRQALNSGQSVKYNFSVDVPTKNGTIPGGQNLPNNGIVYLQPDPTLKTVPIRTSITTPNPNGGYTTTNPITSTTQKGLLTDDPSGFNAYFLTDTPTLNKKTQQTYLTIRGSDGEIKFTDTSNWDDWLGNNYIFAMGARHVPQAKVATPAISAVLSKIRSSGSSAPLNLTGHSLGTFVTVQGVAGLKNDEIDQIGKLVLFNGPDPT
;
A
#
# COMPACT_ATOMS: atom_id res chain seq x y z
N MET A 1 -3.87 18.57 -9.10
CA MET A 1 -4.01 17.08 -9.23
C MET A 1 -4.27 16.70 -10.68
N VAL A 2 -3.61 15.63 -11.18
CA VAL A 2 -3.79 15.04 -12.53
C VAL A 2 -4.19 13.58 -12.37
N ILE A 3 -5.22 13.11 -13.08
CA ILE A 3 -5.65 11.70 -13.08
C ILE A 3 -5.23 11.07 -14.40
N ILE A 4 -4.56 9.93 -14.34
CA ILE A 4 -4.10 9.13 -15.48
C ILE A 4 -4.67 7.72 -15.31
N LEU A 5 -5.43 7.26 -16.29
CA LEU A 5 -5.91 5.88 -16.38
C LEU A 5 -5.02 5.10 -17.34
N SER A 6 -4.68 3.87 -17.01
CA SER A 6 -3.82 3.01 -17.83
C SER A 6 -4.18 1.54 -17.64
N ASP A 7 -4.15 0.79 -18.72
CA ASP A 7 -4.31 -0.68 -18.70
C ASP A 7 -2.95 -1.40 -18.79
N ASP A 8 -1.86 -0.64 -19.01
CA ASP A 8 -0.51 -1.20 -19.19
C ASP A 8 0.23 -1.35 -17.85
N LEU A 9 -0.22 -2.29 -17.05
CA LEU A 9 0.42 -2.63 -15.78
C LEU A 9 1.80 -3.28 -15.99
N GLN A 10 2.05 -3.93 -17.14
CA GLN A 10 3.31 -4.62 -17.42
C GLN A 10 4.41 -3.71 -17.97
N ASN A 11 4.16 -2.42 -18.08
CA ASN A 11 5.15 -1.45 -18.53
C ASN A 11 6.22 -1.19 -17.47
N PHE A 12 7.28 -1.98 -17.46
CA PHE A 12 8.40 -1.81 -16.52
C PHE A 12 9.16 -0.49 -16.70
N ASN A 13 8.97 0.22 -17.81
CA ASN A 13 9.50 1.58 -18.01
C ASN A 13 8.63 2.66 -17.34
N ASN A 14 7.53 2.27 -16.70
CA ASN A 14 6.67 3.15 -15.92
C ASN A 14 6.84 2.85 -14.43
N LEU A 15 7.35 3.81 -13.66
CA LEU A 15 7.56 3.62 -12.21
C LEU A 15 6.24 3.33 -11.47
N TYR A 16 5.15 3.97 -11.86
CA TYR A 16 3.84 3.73 -11.23
C TYR A 16 3.32 2.30 -11.47
N ALA A 17 3.54 1.74 -12.67
CA ALA A 17 3.22 0.34 -12.95
C ALA A 17 4.05 -0.61 -12.09
N ASN A 18 5.36 -0.34 -11.95
CA ASN A 18 6.23 -1.11 -11.05
C ASN A 18 5.76 -1.05 -9.59
N LEU A 19 5.38 0.14 -9.10
CA LEU A 19 4.88 0.31 -7.73
C LEU A 19 3.55 -0.41 -7.53
N ALA A 20 2.61 -0.28 -8.48
CA ALA A 20 1.31 -0.94 -8.40
C ALA A 20 1.45 -2.47 -8.38
N GLN A 21 2.26 -3.05 -9.27
CA GLN A 21 2.57 -4.48 -9.26
C GLN A 21 3.27 -4.90 -7.96
N GLY A 22 4.28 -4.12 -7.54
CA GLY A 22 5.08 -4.39 -6.35
C GLY A 22 4.27 -4.45 -5.06
N SER A 23 3.09 -3.87 -5.03
CA SER A 23 2.21 -3.92 -3.86
C SER A 23 1.58 -5.30 -3.61
N TYR A 24 1.72 -6.26 -4.54
CA TYR A 24 1.14 -7.60 -4.41
C TYR A 24 2.17 -8.64 -3.96
N PRO A 25 1.81 -9.53 -3.02
CA PRO A 25 2.76 -10.46 -2.40
C PRO A 25 3.20 -11.62 -3.32
N LYS A 26 2.32 -12.04 -4.24
CA LYS A 26 2.51 -13.25 -5.04
C LYS A 26 2.87 -12.98 -6.51
N ALA A 27 2.90 -11.73 -6.94
CA ALA A 27 3.27 -11.40 -8.29
C ALA A 27 4.76 -11.69 -8.51
N GLN A 28 5.15 -12.08 -9.74
CA GLN A 28 6.54 -12.09 -10.19
C GLN A 28 7.00 -10.63 -10.31
N VAL A 29 7.28 -9.98 -9.19
CA VAL A 29 7.49 -8.56 -9.11
C VAL A 29 8.78 -8.26 -8.38
N LYS A 30 9.39 -7.16 -8.77
CA LYS A 30 10.63 -6.65 -8.17
C LYS A 30 10.46 -6.19 -6.72
N PHE A 31 9.24 -6.12 -6.24
CA PHE A 31 8.88 -5.53 -4.96
C PHE A 31 7.83 -6.38 -4.23
N PRO A 32 8.17 -7.60 -3.81
CA PRO A 32 7.22 -8.36 -3.02
C PRO A 32 7.26 -7.85 -1.58
N ILE A 33 6.31 -7.04 -1.21
CA ILE A 33 6.26 -6.41 0.12
C ILE A 33 6.07 -7.44 1.25
N GLU A 34 5.35 -8.52 0.99
CA GLU A 34 5.27 -9.62 1.95
C GLU A 34 6.58 -10.41 2.11
N ASN A 35 7.44 -10.36 1.10
CA ASN A 35 8.77 -10.95 1.13
C ASN A 35 9.85 -9.94 1.55
N VAL A 36 9.46 -8.83 2.16
CA VAL A 36 10.42 -7.96 2.84
C VAL A 36 11.22 -8.84 3.80
N LEU A 37 12.52 -8.91 3.57
CA LEU A 37 13.42 -9.67 4.41
C LEU A 37 13.16 -9.30 5.89
N PRO A 38 13.28 -10.22 6.83
CA PRO A 38 13.12 -9.89 8.26
C PRO A 38 13.93 -8.67 8.71
N SER A 39 15.13 -8.49 8.15
CA SER A 39 16.00 -7.32 8.37
C SER A 39 15.35 -6.02 7.89
N ASP A 40 14.70 -6.02 6.73
CA ASP A 40 14.06 -4.83 6.16
C ASP A 40 12.81 -4.47 6.97
N ARG A 41 12.04 -5.47 7.41
CA ARG A 41 10.92 -5.26 8.31
C ARG A 41 11.37 -4.68 9.65
N GLN A 42 12.48 -5.15 10.19
CA GLN A 42 13.07 -4.59 11.39
C GLN A 42 13.54 -3.15 11.19
N ALA A 43 14.14 -2.84 10.02
CA ALA A 43 14.53 -1.48 9.66
C ALA A 43 13.31 -0.54 9.62
N LEU A 44 12.22 -0.93 8.92
CA LEU A 44 10.98 -0.16 8.87
C LEU A 44 10.37 0.05 10.28
N ASN A 45 10.33 -0.98 11.10
CA ASN A 45 9.81 -0.90 12.47
C ASN A 45 10.68 -0.01 13.38
N SER A 46 11.97 0.13 13.07
CA SER A 46 12.90 1.05 13.78
C SER A 46 12.94 2.46 13.19
N GLY A 47 12.07 2.77 12.23
CA GLY A 47 11.97 4.08 11.61
C GLY A 47 12.93 4.32 10.44
N GLN A 48 13.59 3.28 9.94
CA GLN A 48 14.50 3.36 8.80
C GLN A 48 13.79 2.98 7.50
N SER A 49 14.19 3.60 6.39
CA SER A 49 13.67 3.26 5.06
C SER A 49 14.43 2.09 4.43
N VAL A 50 13.77 1.41 3.49
CA VAL A 50 14.36 0.30 2.71
C VAL A 50 14.45 0.70 1.25
N LYS A 51 15.63 0.51 0.65
CA LYS A 51 15.92 0.86 -0.74
C LYS A 51 15.45 -0.21 -1.70
N TYR A 52 14.76 0.21 -2.77
CA TYR A 52 14.43 -0.62 -3.93
C TYR A 52 14.94 0.00 -5.22
N ASN A 53 15.27 -0.85 -6.21
CA ASN A 53 15.74 -0.40 -7.51
C ASN A 53 14.99 -1.13 -8.63
N PHE A 54 14.10 -0.42 -9.30
CA PHE A 54 13.29 -0.96 -10.40
C PHE A 54 14.01 -0.96 -11.75
N SER A 55 15.20 -0.38 -11.85
CA SER A 55 15.98 -0.38 -13.11
C SER A 55 16.86 -1.62 -13.30
N VAL A 56 16.94 -2.51 -12.30
CA VAL A 56 17.74 -3.73 -12.41
C VAL A 56 16.88 -4.94 -12.78
N ASP A 57 17.47 -5.87 -13.51
CA ASP A 57 16.85 -7.15 -13.80
C ASP A 57 16.74 -8.01 -12.54
N VAL A 58 15.62 -8.73 -12.40
CA VAL A 58 15.39 -9.63 -11.27
C VAL A 58 15.18 -11.05 -11.79
N PRO A 59 16.07 -11.99 -11.48
CA PRO A 59 15.90 -13.39 -11.84
C PRO A 59 14.72 -14.00 -11.04
N THR A 60 13.92 -14.80 -11.72
CA THR A 60 12.81 -15.54 -11.12
C THR A 60 12.88 -17.01 -11.52
N LYS A 61 12.04 -17.85 -10.94
CA LYS A 61 11.96 -19.28 -11.32
C LYS A 61 11.52 -19.48 -12.78
N ASN A 62 10.81 -18.52 -13.36
CA ASN A 62 10.21 -18.63 -14.69
C ASN A 62 10.91 -17.72 -15.73
N GLY A 63 12.08 -17.17 -15.41
CA GLY A 63 12.82 -16.27 -16.28
C GLY A 63 13.29 -15.02 -15.55
N THR A 64 13.47 -13.92 -16.29
CA THR A 64 13.95 -12.65 -15.74
C THR A 64 12.89 -11.57 -15.93
N ILE A 65 12.58 -10.83 -14.87
CA ILE A 65 11.81 -9.60 -14.94
C ILE A 65 12.77 -8.47 -15.33
N PRO A 66 12.58 -7.82 -16.50
CA PRO A 66 13.53 -6.81 -16.97
C PRO A 66 13.53 -5.56 -16.11
N GLY A 67 14.68 -4.91 -16.01
CA GLY A 67 14.83 -3.58 -15.44
C GLY A 67 14.11 -2.52 -16.27
N GLY A 68 13.42 -1.58 -15.59
CA GLY A 68 12.82 -0.44 -16.27
C GLY A 68 13.90 0.55 -16.76
N GLN A 69 13.68 1.10 -17.95
CA GLN A 69 14.58 2.10 -18.54
C GLN A 69 14.00 3.50 -18.36
N ASN A 70 14.87 4.48 -18.24
CA ASN A 70 14.51 5.91 -18.12
C ASN A 70 13.54 6.21 -16.95
N LEU A 71 13.59 5.42 -15.89
CA LEU A 71 12.79 5.64 -14.71
C LEU A 71 13.25 6.89 -13.93
N PRO A 72 12.33 7.64 -13.30
CA PRO A 72 12.69 8.70 -12.36
C PRO A 72 13.70 8.21 -11.31
N ASN A 73 14.66 9.05 -10.93
CA ASN A 73 15.72 8.71 -9.98
C ASN A 73 16.44 7.37 -10.30
N ASN A 74 16.61 7.06 -11.60
CA ASN A 74 17.17 5.79 -12.08
C ASN A 74 16.47 4.55 -11.49
N GLY A 75 15.17 4.62 -11.26
CA GLY A 75 14.37 3.54 -10.69
C GLY A 75 14.56 3.31 -9.19
N ILE A 76 15.34 4.15 -8.52
CA ILE A 76 15.59 4.03 -7.07
C ILE A 76 14.49 4.73 -6.29
N VAL A 77 13.87 3.99 -5.39
CA VAL A 77 12.91 4.49 -4.40
C VAL A 77 13.19 3.89 -3.03
N TYR A 78 12.68 4.54 -2.01
CA TYR A 78 12.85 4.14 -0.61
C TYR A 78 11.48 3.94 0.03
N LEU A 79 11.18 2.71 0.42
CA LEU A 79 10.01 2.41 1.24
C LEU A 79 10.19 3.04 2.61
N GLN A 80 9.27 3.89 2.98
CA GLN A 80 9.26 4.59 4.25
C GLN A 80 8.46 3.80 5.30
N PRO A 81 8.80 3.92 6.58
CA PRO A 81 7.96 3.43 7.66
C PRO A 81 6.54 3.99 7.57
N ASP A 82 5.56 3.21 8.00
CA ASP A 82 4.19 3.70 8.16
C ASP A 82 4.18 4.85 9.19
N PRO A 83 3.77 6.08 8.80
CA PRO A 83 3.76 7.23 9.70
C PRO A 83 2.76 7.11 10.85
N THR A 84 1.86 6.14 10.79
CA THR A 84 0.82 5.88 11.79
C THR A 84 1.15 4.71 12.71
N LEU A 85 2.35 4.12 12.55
CA LEU A 85 2.75 2.93 13.30
C LEU A 85 2.71 3.16 14.80
N LYS A 86 2.01 2.27 15.51
CA LYS A 86 1.87 2.32 16.97
C LYS A 86 2.10 0.95 17.56
N THR A 87 2.75 0.91 18.72
CA THR A 87 2.84 -0.29 19.52
C THR A 87 1.52 -0.50 20.26
N VAL A 88 0.86 -1.62 19.98
CA VAL A 88 -0.40 -2.02 20.63
C VAL A 88 -0.18 -3.27 21.49
N PRO A 89 -0.77 -3.31 22.70
CA PRO A 89 -0.67 -4.49 23.55
C PRO A 89 -1.54 -5.63 23.02
N ILE A 90 -1.00 -6.83 23.02
CA ILE A 90 -1.74 -8.07 22.82
C ILE A 90 -2.13 -8.58 24.20
N ARG A 91 -3.44 -8.82 24.39
CA ARG A 91 -4.01 -9.38 25.61
C ARG A 91 -4.48 -10.80 25.34
N THR A 92 -4.14 -11.71 26.24
CA THR A 92 -4.61 -13.10 26.17
C THR A 92 -5.58 -13.35 27.31
N SER A 93 -6.76 -13.86 27.00
CA SER A 93 -7.72 -14.28 28.02
C SER A 93 -7.23 -15.55 28.71
N ILE A 94 -7.03 -15.48 30.02
CA ILE A 94 -6.68 -16.61 30.86
C ILE A 94 -7.86 -16.85 31.81
N THR A 95 -8.47 -18.02 31.71
CA THR A 95 -9.57 -18.44 32.58
C THR A 95 -9.03 -19.47 33.57
N THR A 96 -9.17 -19.18 34.86
CA THR A 96 -8.75 -20.06 35.95
C THR A 96 -9.95 -20.44 36.82
N PRO A 97 -10.05 -21.70 37.26
CA PRO A 97 -11.09 -22.09 38.19
C PRO A 97 -10.89 -21.46 39.57
N ASN A 98 -11.99 -21.04 40.20
CA ASN A 98 -11.98 -20.52 41.56
C ASN A 98 -12.07 -21.63 42.61
N PRO A 99 -11.38 -21.52 43.76
CA PRO A 99 -11.46 -22.49 44.83
C PRO A 99 -12.88 -22.67 45.38
N ASN A 100 -13.75 -21.65 45.28
CA ASN A 100 -15.11 -21.64 45.77
C ASN A 100 -16.15 -21.94 44.67
N GLY A 101 -15.73 -22.51 43.53
CA GLY A 101 -16.56 -22.78 42.36
C GLY A 101 -16.63 -21.58 41.41
N GLY A 102 -16.88 -21.88 40.11
CA GLY A 102 -16.88 -20.88 39.04
C GLY A 102 -15.47 -20.63 38.44
N TYR A 103 -15.38 -19.63 37.59
CA TYR A 103 -14.13 -19.29 36.86
C TYR A 103 -13.87 -17.78 36.93
N THR A 104 -12.60 -17.42 37.02
CA THR A 104 -12.15 -16.02 36.88
C THR A 104 -11.39 -15.88 35.55
N THR A 105 -11.82 -14.92 34.73
CA THR A 105 -11.11 -14.59 33.46
C THR A 105 -10.34 -13.29 33.64
N THR A 106 -9.05 -13.33 33.36
CA THR A 106 -8.16 -12.18 33.32
C THR A 106 -7.62 -11.98 31.91
N ASN A 107 -7.29 -10.75 31.55
CA ASN A 107 -6.77 -10.38 30.23
C ASN A 107 -5.41 -9.68 30.35
N PRO A 108 -4.37 -10.38 30.84
CA PRO A 108 -3.04 -9.77 30.94
C PRO A 108 -2.48 -9.42 29.57
N ILE A 109 -1.61 -8.40 29.54
CA ILE A 109 -0.80 -8.10 28.36
C ILE A 109 0.30 -9.18 28.29
N THR A 110 0.29 -9.96 27.21
CA THR A 110 1.26 -11.04 27.00
C THR A 110 2.38 -10.66 26.04
N SER A 111 2.14 -9.70 25.15
CA SER A 111 3.14 -9.20 24.18
C SER A 111 2.65 -7.87 23.59
N THR A 112 3.44 -7.32 22.68
CA THR A 112 3.06 -6.13 21.90
C THR A 112 3.24 -6.41 20.41
N THR A 113 2.47 -5.73 19.56
CA THR A 113 2.63 -5.74 18.11
C THR A 113 2.62 -4.31 17.56
N GLN A 114 3.16 -4.13 16.36
CA GLN A 114 3.08 -2.87 15.64
C GLN A 114 1.85 -2.89 14.74
N LYS A 115 1.03 -1.85 14.80
CA LYS A 115 -0.12 -1.65 13.91
C LYS A 115 -0.12 -0.23 13.38
N GLY A 116 -0.48 -0.08 12.12
CA GLY A 116 -0.61 1.20 11.45
C GLY A 116 -1.75 1.19 10.43
N LEU A 117 -2.11 2.36 9.93
CA LEU A 117 -3.21 2.49 8.96
C LEU A 117 -2.81 2.02 7.56
N LEU A 118 -1.50 2.05 7.20
CA LEU A 118 -1.07 1.63 5.87
C LEU A 118 -1.20 0.11 5.66
N THR A 119 -1.22 -0.68 6.74
CA THR A 119 -1.45 -2.12 6.71
C THR A 119 -2.52 -2.48 7.74
N ASP A 120 -3.79 -2.26 7.39
CA ASP A 120 -4.93 -2.51 8.28
C ASP A 120 -5.56 -3.87 8.01
N ASP A 121 -5.12 -4.91 8.73
CA ASP A 121 -5.62 -6.27 8.57
C ASP A 121 -7.15 -6.40 8.66
N PRO A 122 -7.87 -5.72 9.60
CA PRO A 122 -9.31 -5.86 9.71
C PRO A 122 -10.09 -5.39 8.48
N SER A 123 -9.60 -4.37 7.77
CA SER A 123 -10.22 -3.87 6.54
C SER A 123 -9.64 -4.51 5.28
N GLY A 124 -8.48 -5.17 5.38
CA GLY A 124 -7.69 -5.61 4.24
C GLY A 124 -7.02 -4.47 3.47
N PHE A 125 -6.98 -3.24 4.04
CA PHE A 125 -6.30 -2.11 3.42
C PHE A 125 -4.79 -2.28 3.51
N ASN A 126 -4.12 -2.19 2.36
CA ASN A 126 -2.67 -2.24 2.26
C ASN A 126 -2.17 -1.15 1.32
N ALA A 127 -1.31 -0.31 1.84
CA ALA A 127 -0.66 0.77 1.10
C ALA A 127 0.81 0.91 1.51
N TYR A 128 1.61 1.47 0.61
CA TYR A 128 3.05 1.57 0.79
C TYR A 128 3.50 2.98 0.42
N PHE A 129 4.15 3.63 1.38
CA PHE A 129 4.64 4.99 1.23
C PHE A 129 6.11 4.96 0.81
N LEU A 130 6.44 5.61 -0.32
CA LEU A 130 7.78 5.63 -0.88
C LEU A 130 8.23 7.05 -1.22
N THR A 131 9.54 7.25 -1.26
CA THR A 131 10.18 8.53 -1.57
C THR A 131 11.38 8.34 -2.49
N ASP A 132 11.82 9.41 -3.15
CA ASP A 132 13.05 9.42 -3.97
C ASP A 132 14.33 9.58 -3.12
N THR A 133 14.20 9.83 -1.82
CA THR A 133 15.30 10.00 -0.86
C THR A 133 15.19 9.03 0.30
N PRO A 134 16.31 8.55 0.88
CA PRO A 134 16.27 7.61 2.01
C PRO A 134 15.62 8.20 3.27
N THR A 135 15.74 9.50 3.45
CA THR A 135 15.11 10.23 4.56
C THR A 135 14.22 11.31 4.00
N LEU A 136 12.95 11.28 4.36
CA LEU A 136 11.98 12.29 3.97
C LEU A 136 12.33 13.63 4.61
N ASN A 137 12.65 14.62 3.78
CA ASN A 137 13.07 15.96 4.20
C ASN A 137 12.84 16.98 3.06
N LYS A 138 13.26 18.23 3.25
CA LYS A 138 13.13 19.31 2.26
C LYS A 138 13.79 19.09 0.91
N LYS A 139 14.68 18.08 0.78
CA LYS A 139 15.32 17.71 -0.49
C LYS A 139 14.52 16.65 -1.26
N THR A 140 13.56 16.01 -0.63
CA THR A 140 12.65 15.04 -1.27
C THR A 140 11.81 15.77 -2.31
N GLN A 141 11.84 15.30 -3.55
CA GLN A 141 11.12 15.91 -4.67
C GLN A 141 9.94 15.05 -5.13
N GLN A 142 9.97 13.75 -4.86
CA GLN A 142 8.95 12.81 -5.27
C GLN A 142 8.52 11.94 -4.09
N THR A 143 7.23 11.88 -3.88
CA THR A 143 6.63 10.96 -2.91
C THR A 143 5.52 10.15 -3.58
N TYR A 144 5.39 8.87 -3.18
CA TYR A 144 4.46 7.94 -3.78
C TYR A 144 3.71 7.19 -2.69
N LEU A 145 2.42 6.94 -2.93
CA LEU A 145 1.64 6.00 -2.14
C LEU A 145 0.98 5.00 -3.11
N THR A 146 1.38 3.74 -3.01
CA THR A 146 0.74 2.67 -3.78
C THR A 146 -0.29 1.96 -2.93
N ILE A 147 -1.52 1.84 -3.43
CA ILE A 147 -2.64 1.21 -2.74
C ILE A 147 -2.98 -0.09 -3.44
N ARG A 148 -2.86 -1.20 -2.70
CA ARG A 148 -3.14 -2.53 -3.20
C ARG A 148 -4.65 -2.76 -3.37
N GLY A 149 -5.03 -3.50 -4.39
CA GLY A 149 -6.38 -4.05 -4.55
C GLY A 149 -6.62 -5.27 -3.65
N SER A 150 -7.57 -6.10 -4.04
CA SER A 150 -7.89 -7.34 -3.31
C SER A 150 -6.78 -8.39 -3.42
N ASP A 151 -6.68 -9.29 -2.43
CA ASP A 151 -5.66 -10.33 -2.30
C ASP A 151 -5.86 -11.57 -3.21
N GLY A 152 -6.73 -11.50 -4.22
CA GLY A 152 -6.90 -12.59 -5.18
C GLY A 152 -5.58 -12.98 -5.85
N GLU A 153 -5.37 -14.26 -6.17
CA GLU A 153 -4.26 -14.70 -6.99
C GLU A 153 -4.37 -14.05 -8.38
N ILE A 154 -3.69 -12.94 -8.57
CA ILE A 154 -3.65 -12.29 -9.87
C ILE A 154 -2.61 -13.04 -10.70
N LYS A 155 -3.07 -13.91 -11.59
CA LYS A 155 -2.26 -14.45 -12.65
C LYS A 155 -2.18 -13.39 -13.75
N PHE A 156 -1.14 -12.59 -13.74
CA PHE A 156 -0.90 -11.53 -14.75
C PHE A 156 -0.76 -12.05 -16.19
N THR A 157 -0.78 -13.37 -16.40
CA THR A 157 -0.59 -14.01 -17.69
C THR A 157 -1.89 -14.40 -18.40
N ASP A 158 -3.04 -14.29 -17.75
CA ASP A 158 -4.32 -14.73 -18.33
C ASP A 158 -5.32 -13.57 -18.33
N THR A 159 -5.38 -12.88 -19.47
CA THR A 159 -6.30 -11.76 -19.70
C THR A 159 -7.76 -12.21 -19.88
N SER A 160 -8.01 -13.51 -20.09
CA SER A 160 -9.35 -14.02 -20.40
C SER A 160 -10.27 -14.18 -19.17
N ASN A 161 -9.71 -14.24 -17.95
CA ASN A 161 -10.48 -14.40 -16.71
C ASN A 161 -10.72 -13.08 -15.94
N TRP A 162 -10.23 -11.95 -16.48
CA TRP A 162 -10.36 -10.66 -15.83
C TRP A 162 -11.80 -10.12 -15.86
N ASP A 163 -12.51 -10.34 -16.96
CA ASP A 163 -13.86 -9.82 -17.16
C ASP A 163 -14.86 -10.45 -16.17
N ASP A 164 -14.73 -11.75 -15.91
CA ASP A 164 -15.64 -12.47 -15.00
C ASP A 164 -15.37 -12.15 -13.51
N TRP A 165 -14.11 -11.97 -13.13
CA TRP A 165 -13.76 -11.73 -11.73
C TRP A 165 -13.92 -10.25 -11.33
N LEU A 166 -13.52 -9.32 -12.21
CA LEU A 166 -13.73 -7.87 -12.03
C LEU A 166 -15.21 -7.53 -12.09
N GLY A 167 -15.96 -8.07 -13.07
CA GLY A 167 -17.39 -7.80 -13.23
C GLY A 167 -18.19 -8.21 -11.98
N ASN A 168 -18.01 -9.41 -11.50
CA ASN A 168 -18.81 -9.92 -10.38
C ASN A 168 -18.42 -9.34 -9.02
N ASN A 169 -17.12 -9.21 -8.70
CA ASN A 169 -16.70 -8.62 -7.42
C ASN A 169 -16.82 -7.10 -7.39
N TYR A 170 -16.72 -6.44 -8.54
CA TYR A 170 -16.93 -4.99 -8.65
C TYR A 170 -18.40 -4.61 -8.48
N ILE A 171 -19.32 -5.34 -9.11
CA ILE A 171 -20.77 -5.15 -8.91
C ILE A 171 -21.13 -5.39 -7.43
N PHE A 172 -20.50 -6.35 -6.75
CA PHE A 172 -20.67 -6.56 -5.32
C PHE A 172 -20.13 -5.40 -4.47
N ALA A 173 -18.96 -4.85 -4.83
CA ALA A 173 -18.36 -3.71 -4.13
C ALA A 173 -19.09 -2.39 -4.40
N MET A 174 -19.64 -2.21 -5.60
CA MET A 174 -20.45 -1.04 -5.97
C MET A 174 -21.88 -1.11 -5.40
N GLY A 175 -22.46 -2.31 -5.29
CA GLY A 175 -23.75 -2.52 -4.62
C GLY A 175 -23.66 -2.35 -3.10
N ALA A 176 -22.52 -2.67 -2.49
CA ALA A 176 -22.21 -2.35 -1.12
C ALA A 176 -21.63 -0.92 -1.08
N ARG A 177 -22.43 0.08 -0.78
CA ARG A 177 -22.05 1.52 -0.65
C ARG A 177 -20.84 1.80 0.24
N HIS A 178 -20.15 0.80 0.79
CA HIS A 178 -19.01 0.91 1.69
C HIS A 178 -18.04 -0.25 1.53
N VAL A 179 -16.96 -0.03 0.80
CA VAL A 179 -15.78 -0.90 0.87
C VAL A 179 -15.04 -0.57 2.18
N PRO A 180 -14.83 -1.52 3.09
CA PRO A 180 -14.15 -1.27 4.38
C PRO A 180 -12.80 -0.55 4.22
N GLN A 181 -12.04 -0.91 3.19
CA GLN A 181 -10.76 -0.30 2.83
C GLN A 181 -10.86 1.21 2.55
N ALA A 182 -11.96 1.66 1.92
CA ALA A 182 -12.15 3.09 1.61
C ALA A 182 -12.28 3.95 2.88
N LYS A 183 -12.79 3.39 3.99
CA LYS A 183 -12.86 4.10 5.28
C LYS A 183 -11.48 4.34 5.89
N VAL A 184 -10.52 3.46 5.60
CA VAL A 184 -9.14 3.57 6.08
C VAL A 184 -8.30 4.42 5.15
N ALA A 185 -8.62 4.46 3.85
CA ALA A 185 -7.83 5.16 2.84
C ALA A 185 -7.68 6.66 3.12
N THR A 186 -8.76 7.38 3.40
CA THR A 186 -8.69 8.81 3.70
C THR A 186 -7.78 9.14 4.89
N PRO A 187 -7.96 8.56 6.10
CA PRO A 187 -7.07 8.84 7.21
C PRO A 187 -5.62 8.37 6.96
N ALA A 188 -5.40 7.31 6.19
CA ALA A 188 -4.07 6.86 5.80
C ALA A 188 -3.37 7.88 4.89
N ILE A 189 -4.06 8.38 3.84
CA ILE A 189 -3.53 9.41 2.94
C ILE A 189 -3.26 10.71 3.72
N SER A 190 -4.20 11.16 4.56
CA SER A 190 -4.02 12.35 5.40
C SER A 190 -2.79 12.23 6.31
N ALA A 191 -2.54 11.05 6.90
CA ALA A 191 -1.37 10.82 7.75
C ALA A 191 -0.07 10.91 6.95
N VAL A 192 -0.03 10.37 5.73
CA VAL A 192 1.13 10.49 4.83
C VAL A 192 1.37 11.94 4.45
N LEU A 193 0.33 12.69 4.07
CA LEU A 193 0.43 14.12 3.76
C LEU A 193 0.93 14.93 4.97
N SER A 194 0.44 14.62 6.16
CA SER A 194 0.91 15.25 7.41
C SER A 194 2.39 14.94 7.66
N LYS A 195 2.84 13.71 7.37
CA LYS A 195 4.26 13.32 7.48
C LYS A 195 5.13 14.08 6.49
N ILE A 196 4.67 14.24 5.25
CA ILE A 196 5.39 15.03 4.22
C ILE A 196 5.54 16.48 4.70
N ARG A 197 4.46 17.12 5.12
CA ARG A 197 4.49 18.50 5.66
C ARG A 197 5.43 18.64 6.84
N SER A 198 5.33 17.76 7.83
CA SER A 198 6.15 17.83 9.05
C SER A 198 7.64 17.60 8.80
N SER A 199 8.01 16.98 7.69
CA SER A 199 9.40 16.80 7.28
C SER A 199 10.01 18.05 6.63
N GLY A 200 9.21 19.08 6.35
CA GLY A 200 9.60 20.26 5.59
C GLY A 200 9.68 20.03 4.08
N SER A 201 9.23 18.87 3.57
CA SER A 201 9.15 18.62 2.12
C SER A 201 7.95 19.34 1.51
N SER A 202 8.14 19.88 0.31
CA SER A 202 7.07 20.38 -0.56
C SER A 202 6.72 19.42 -1.70
N ALA A 203 7.26 18.20 -1.66
CA ALA A 203 6.99 17.20 -2.69
C ALA A 203 5.50 16.84 -2.73
N PRO A 204 4.86 16.83 -3.91
CA PRO A 204 3.49 16.38 -4.04
C PRO A 204 3.40 14.88 -3.76
N LEU A 205 2.29 14.43 -3.18
CA LEU A 205 2.00 13.01 -3.04
C LEU A 205 1.38 12.48 -4.34
N ASN A 206 2.06 11.53 -4.98
CA ASN A 206 1.55 10.81 -6.14
C ASN A 206 0.96 9.48 -5.67
N LEU A 207 -0.25 9.16 -6.10
CA LEU A 207 -0.92 7.92 -5.74
C LEU A 207 -1.00 6.98 -6.94
N THR A 208 -0.86 5.69 -6.67
CA THR A 208 -1.15 4.65 -7.66
C THR A 208 -1.97 3.54 -7.02
N GLY A 209 -2.85 2.96 -7.82
CA GLY A 209 -3.69 1.82 -7.43
C GLY A 209 -3.91 0.90 -8.63
N HIS A 210 -4.21 -0.35 -8.34
CA HIS A 210 -4.55 -1.34 -9.34
C HIS A 210 -5.84 -2.08 -8.95
N SER A 211 -6.71 -2.39 -9.92
CA SER A 211 -7.97 -3.10 -9.69
C SER A 211 -8.82 -2.39 -8.62
N LEU A 212 -9.30 -3.10 -7.60
CA LEU A 212 -10.03 -2.51 -6.47
C LEU A 212 -9.26 -1.36 -5.78
N GLY A 213 -7.91 -1.40 -5.80
CA GLY A 213 -7.05 -0.33 -5.28
C GLY A 213 -7.26 1.00 -5.99
N THR A 214 -7.71 1.02 -7.25
CA THR A 214 -8.06 2.25 -7.96
C THR A 214 -9.28 2.92 -7.34
N PHE A 215 -10.33 2.15 -7.08
CA PHE A 215 -11.54 2.64 -6.42
C PHE A 215 -11.23 3.15 -5.02
N VAL A 216 -10.47 2.37 -4.22
CA VAL A 216 -10.06 2.75 -2.87
C VAL A 216 -9.23 4.04 -2.89
N THR A 217 -8.34 4.21 -3.87
CA THR A 217 -7.54 5.43 -4.07
C THR A 217 -8.43 6.64 -4.32
N VAL A 218 -9.37 6.53 -5.28
CA VAL A 218 -10.29 7.62 -5.63
C VAL A 218 -11.17 8.00 -4.44
N GLN A 219 -11.77 7.02 -3.76
CA GLN A 219 -12.59 7.25 -2.57
C GLN A 219 -11.78 7.88 -1.43
N GLY A 220 -10.53 7.41 -1.24
CA GLY A 220 -9.63 7.97 -0.24
C GLY A 220 -9.31 9.44 -0.48
N VAL A 221 -9.05 9.82 -1.73
CA VAL A 221 -8.80 11.22 -2.13
C VAL A 221 -10.05 12.06 -2.04
N ALA A 222 -11.21 11.54 -2.44
CA ALA A 222 -12.49 12.26 -2.36
C ALA A 222 -12.90 12.63 -0.92
N GLY A 223 -12.40 11.89 0.07
CA GLY A 223 -12.63 12.19 1.49
C GLY A 223 -11.68 13.20 2.11
N LEU A 224 -10.66 13.67 1.38
CA LEU A 224 -9.67 14.63 1.87
C LEU A 224 -10.25 16.05 1.96
N LYS A 225 -9.62 16.89 2.81
CA LYS A 225 -9.88 18.32 2.84
C LYS A 225 -9.24 19.03 1.64
N ASN A 226 -9.72 20.22 1.29
CA ASN A 226 -9.22 20.97 0.13
C ASN A 226 -7.71 21.24 0.22
N ASP A 227 -7.20 21.62 1.37
CA ASP A 227 -5.77 21.87 1.61
C ASP A 227 -4.90 20.62 1.50
N GLU A 228 -5.49 19.44 1.68
CA GLU A 228 -4.85 18.15 1.47
C GLU A 228 -4.88 17.75 -0.01
N ILE A 229 -6.00 18.00 -0.71
CA ILE A 229 -6.13 17.74 -2.15
C ILE A 229 -5.11 18.55 -2.95
N ASP A 230 -4.82 19.78 -2.56
CA ASP A 230 -3.82 20.65 -3.20
C ASP A 230 -2.39 20.07 -3.14
N GLN A 231 -2.11 19.16 -2.23
CA GLN A 231 -0.84 18.46 -2.11
C GLN A 231 -0.77 17.16 -2.93
N ILE A 232 -1.90 16.74 -3.53
CA ILE A 232 -1.92 15.58 -4.43
C ILE A 232 -1.40 15.98 -5.79
N GLY A 233 -0.35 15.30 -6.26
CA GLY A 233 0.22 15.51 -7.60
C GLY A 233 -0.55 14.74 -8.66
N LYS A 234 -0.32 13.44 -8.72
CA LYS A 234 -0.91 12.54 -9.74
C LYS A 234 -1.63 11.38 -9.09
N LEU A 235 -2.74 10.95 -9.71
CA LEU A 235 -3.36 9.65 -9.52
C LEU A 235 -3.10 8.84 -10.79
N VAL A 236 -2.33 7.75 -10.69
CA VAL A 236 -2.06 6.85 -11.81
C VAL A 236 -2.71 5.51 -11.50
N LEU A 237 -3.80 5.22 -12.17
CA LEU A 237 -4.71 4.14 -11.85
C LEU A 237 -4.67 3.08 -12.96
N PHE A 238 -4.41 1.83 -12.57
CA PHE A 238 -4.26 0.72 -13.50
C PHE A 238 -5.42 -0.25 -13.43
N ASN A 239 -5.97 -0.60 -14.61
CA ASN A 239 -7.04 -1.59 -14.75
C ASN A 239 -8.16 -1.32 -13.71
N GLY A 240 -8.49 -0.05 -13.57
CA GLY A 240 -9.63 0.37 -12.78
C GLY A 240 -10.90 -0.07 -13.48
N PRO A 241 -11.96 -0.37 -12.73
CA PRO A 241 -13.26 -0.61 -13.33
C PRO A 241 -13.71 0.62 -14.11
N ASP A 242 -14.26 0.39 -15.29
CA ASP A 242 -14.84 1.46 -16.11
C ASP A 242 -15.98 2.14 -15.33
N PRO A 243 -15.98 3.46 -15.16
CA PRO A 243 -17.03 4.18 -14.45
C PRO A 243 -18.34 4.33 -15.24
N THR A 244 -18.49 3.68 -16.43
CA THR A 244 -19.72 3.73 -17.24
C THR A 244 -20.82 2.83 -16.73
#